data_18c53454a5770eeec9147ec73144fadf
#
_entry.id   18c53454a5770eeec9147ec73144fadf
#
_cell.length_a   1.000
_cell.length_b   1.000
_cell.length_c   1.000
_cell.angle_alpha   90.00
_cell.angle_beta   90.00
_cell.angle_gamma   90.00
#
_symmetry.space_group_name_H-M   'P 1'
#
loop_
_entity.id
_entity.type
_entity.pdbx_description
1 polymer ?
#
loop_
_entity_poly.entity_id
_entity_poly.type
_entity_poly.pdbx_seq_one_letter_code
_entity_poly.pdbx_strand_id
1 'polypeptide(L)'
;MPKEDVFTITYTGTLAADYTIDSFIHSVKRLSTSGKLKLRFVGKVDQGIAQKLSEQLGDFVEIHSFVAHANAIKYMKSSSVLLLIIPNIEGSKGNLTGKLFEYIGSRTPILCLGPTDGDAAAIIQVCKAGKTFEYDDEEGMFQFLTSLLNNFDPQSPIKEDNVVNRYSRKSLTQSLTQILARHEA
;
A
#
# COMPACT_ATOMS: atom_id res chain seq x y z
N MET A 1 5.41 -13.08 -11.02
CA MET A 1 4.59 -13.88 -10.11
C MET A 1 3.14 -13.55 -10.44
N PRO A 2 2.25 -14.53 -10.66
CA PRO A 2 0.86 -14.26 -10.99
C PRO A 2 0.15 -13.60 -9.80
N LYS A 3 -0.90 -12.82 -10.09
CA LYS A 3 -1.83 -12.30 -9.08
C LYS A 3 -2.66 -13.46 -8.50
N GLU A 4 -3.24 -13.24 -7.33
CA GLU A 4 -4.23 -14.19 -6.79
C GLU A 4 -5.53 -14.10 -7.61
N ASP A 5 -6.28 -15.21 -7.67
CA ASP A 5 -7.57 -15.27 -8.40
C ASP A 5 -8.67 -14.46 -7.72
N VAL A 6 -8.46 -14.08 -6.47
CA VAL A 6 -9.36 -13.24 -5.68
C VAL A 6 -8.76 -11.84 -5.56
N PHE A 7 -9.57 -10.79 -5.73
CA PHE A 7 -9.13 -9.41 -5.51
C PHE A 7 -8.63 -9.23 -4.08
N THR A 8 -7.32 -9.06 -3.92
CA THR A 8 -6.66 -9.07 -2.62
C THR A 8 -6.03 -7.71 -2.32
N ILE A 9 -6.43 -7.11 -1.20
CA ILE A 9 -5.79 -5.90 -0.64
C ILE A 9 -4.83 -6.37 0.44
N THR A 10 -3.55 -5.97 0.39
CA THR A 10 -2.55 -6.42 1.36
C THR A 10 -1.86 -5.26 2.04
N TYR A 11 -1.74 -5.35 3.37
CA TYR A 11 -0.86 -4.52 4.19
C TYR A 11 0.31 -5.37 4.69
N THR A 12 1.53 -4.83 4.68
CA THR A 12 2.71 -5.50 5.25
C THR A 12 3.36 -4.67 6.35
N GLY A 13 3.79 -5.31 7.43
CA GLY A 13 4.51 -4.69 8.53
C GLY A 13 3.68 -4.56 9.81
N THR A 14 4.03 -3.60 10.66
CA THR A 14 3.33 -3.38 11.93
C THR A 14 2.20 -2.38 11.74
N LEU A 15 1.00 -2.75 12.17
CA LEU A 15 -0.17 -1.90 12.27
C LEU A 15 -0.43 -1.64 13.76
N ALA A 16 -0.06 -0.46 14.23
CA ALA A 16 -0.14 -0.07 15.63
C ALA A 16 -1.52 0.54 15.98
N ALA A 17 -1.86 0.60 17.26
CA ALA A 17 -3.18 1.02 17.76
C ALA A 17 -3.57 2.45 17.37
N ASP A 18 -2.58 3.33 17.15
CA ASP A 18 -2.76 4.74 16.79
C ASP A 18 -3.02 4.98 15.29
N TYR A 19 -3.07 3.92 14.49
CA TYR A 19 -3.37 4.06 13.06
C TYR A 19 -4.87 4.25 12.82
N THR A 20 -5.21 5.31 12.11
CA THR A 20 -6.60 5.63 11.73
C THR A 20 -6.97 4.87 10.46
N ILE A 21 -7.85 3.87 10.57
CA ILE A 21 -8.25 3.01 9.44
C ILE A 21 -9.76 2.81 9.32
N ASP A 22 -10.58 3.53 10.08
CA ASP A 22 -12.02 3.31 10.13
C ASP A 22 -12.71 3.53 8.78
N SER A 23 -12.43 4.65 8.12
CA SER A 23 -12.98 4.96 6.80
C SER A 23 -12.54 3.96 5.73
N PHE A 24 -11.30 3.44 5.83
CA PHE A 24 -10.85 2.35 4.98
C PHE A 24 -11.65 1.06 5.23
N ILE A 25 -11.88 0.68 6.49
CA ILE A 25 -12.68 -0.50 6.83
C ILE A 25 -14.10 -0.35 6.28
N HIS A 26 -14.72 0.82 6.42
CA HIS A 26 -16.05 1.09 5.87
C HIS A 26 -16.07 0.98 4.34
N SER A 27 -15.07 1.52 3.64
CA SER A 27 -14.93 1.40 2.18
C SER A 27 -14.81 -0.06 1.75
N VAL A 28 -14.01 -0.86 2.45
CA VAL A 28 -13.84 -2.30 2.17
C VAL A 28 -15.13 -3.07 2.46
N LYS A 29 -15.84 -2.74 3.54
CA LYS A 29 -17.13 -3.36 3.89
C LYS A 29 -18.17 -3.13 2.80
N ARG A 30 -18.26 -1.91 2.26
CA ARG A 30 -19.14 -1.61 1.12
C ARG A 30 -18.74 -2.41 -0.12
N LEU A 31 -17.43 -2.53 -0.39
CA LEU A 31 -16.91 -3.27 -1.52
C LEU A 31 -17.19 -4.77 -1.42
N SER A 32 -17.13 -5.35 -0.23
CA SER A 32 -17.31 -6.78 0.02
C SER A 32 -18.69 -7.31 -0.39
N THR A 33 -19.70 -6.43 -0.51
CA THR A 33 -21.03 -6.79 -1.01
C THR A 33 -21.04 -7.07 -2.52
N SER A 34 -20.00 -6.68 -3.26
CA SER A 34 -19.94 -6.72 -4.72
C SER A 34 -19.21 -7.95 -5.29
N GLY A 35 -18.56 -8.79 -4.45
CA GLY A 35 -17.82 -9.94 -4.96
C GLY A 35 -16.82 -10.56 -3.99
N LYS A 36 -15.99 -11.47 -4.53
CA LYS A 36 -14.93 -12.13 -3.76
C LYS A 36 -13.79 -11.14 -3.51
N LEU A 37 -13.61 -10.77 -2.28
CA LEU A 37 -12.58 -9.86 -1.77
C LEU A 37 -11.79 -10.55 -0.68
N LYS A 38 -10.51 -10.22 -0.55
CA LYS A 38 -9.64 -10.64 0.54
C LYS A 38 -8.88 -9.41 1.06
N LEU A 39 -8.87 -9.22 2.38
CA LEU A 39 -8.06 -8.24 3.05
C LEU A 39 -6.99 -8.96 3.88
N ARG A 40 -5.74 -8.79 3.51
CA ARG A 40 -4.60 -9.50 4.10
C ARG A 40 -3.69 -8.56 4.86
N PHE A 41 -3.36 -8.94 6.08
CA PHE A 41 -2.32 -8.31 6.89
C PHE A 41 -1.16 -9.29 7.08
N VAL A 42 0.05 -8.85 6.78
CA VAL A 42 1.28 -9.66 6.93
C VAL A 42 2.21 -8.93 7.88
N GLY A 43 2.29 -9.41 9.12
CA GLY A 43 3.10 -8.80 10.18
C GLY A 43 2.35 -8.70 11.50
N LYS A 44 2.68 -7.69 12.31
CA LYS A 44 2.06 -7.48 13.62
C LYS A 44 0.87 -6.53 13.47
N VAL A 45 -0.32 -6.98 13.85
CA VAL A 45 -1.52 -6.14 13.95
C VAL A 45 -1.87 -5.96 15.41
N ASP A 46 -2.17 -4.72 15.81
CA ASP A 46 -2.69 -4.43 17.15
C ASP A 46 -3.96 -5.25 17.44
N GLN A 47 -4.12 -5.71 18.67
CA GLN A 47 -5.22 -6.59 19.05
C GLN A 47 -6.59 -5.92 18.90
N GLY A 48 -6.72 -4.65 19.25
CA GLY A 48 -7.96 -3.90 19.10
C GLY A 48 -8.35 -3.71 17.64
N ILE A 49 -7.34 -3.42 16.79
CA ILE A 49 -7.56 -3.33 15.33
C ILE A 49 -7.92 -4.72 14.74
N ALA A 50 -7.25 -5.78 15.15
CA ALA A 50 -7.56 -7.13 14.67
C ALA A 50 -8.99 -7.56 15.04
N GLN A 51 -9.43 -7.26 16.25
CA GLN A 51 -10.80 -7.50 16.70
C GLN A 51 -11.80 -6.71 15.85
N LYS A 52 -11.58 -5.39 15.66
CA LYS A 52 -12.42 -4.51 14.83
C LYS A 52 -12.54 -5.04 13.40
N LEU A 53 -11.44 -5.46 12.80
CA LEU A 53 -11.41 -6.05 11.46
C LEU A 53 -12.25 -7.33 11.39
N SER A 54 -12.09 -8.23 12.36
CA SER A 54 -12.85 -9.49 12.43
C SER A 54 -14.34 -9.24 12.61
N GLU A 55 -14.73 -8.31 13.48
CA GLU A 55 -16.14 -7.98 13.74
C GLU A 55 -16.84 -7.35 12.54
N GLN A 56 -16.14 -6.50 11.78
CA GLN A 56 -16.74 -5.73 10.68
C GLN A 56 -16.65 -6.42 9.33
N LEU A 57 -15.63 -7.23 9.09
CA LEU A 57 -15.32 -7.83 7.80
C LEU A 57 -15.30 -9.37 7.81
N GLY A 58 -15.26 -10.00 9.00
CA GLY A 58 -15.40 -11.46 9.14
C GLY A 58 -14.38 -12.23 8.30
N ASP A 59 -14.87 -13.18 7.52
CA ASP A 59 -14.06 -14.13 6.73
C ASP A 59 -13.26 -13.50 5.58
N PHE A 60 -13.47 -12.23 5.30
CA PHE A 60 -12.66 -11.51 4.30
C PHE A 60 -11.25 -11.18 4.78
N VAL A 61 -10.99 -11.28 6.10
CA VAL A 61 -9.75 -10.86 6.73
C VAL A 61 -8.82 -12.05 6.98
N GLU A 62 -7.60 -11.95 6.49
CA GLU A 62 -6.50 -12.86 6.80
C GLU A 62 -5.39 -12.10 7.53
N ILE A 63 -4.99 -12.59 8.71
CA ILE A 63 -3.85 -12.03 9.45
C ILE A 63 -2.76 -13.09 9.53
N HIS A 64 -1.63 -12.82 8.89
CA HIS A 64 -0.44 -13.65 8.94
C HIS A 64 0.57 -13.01 9.90
N SER A 65 1.21 -13.81 10.73
CA SER A 65 2.32 -13.38 11.58
C SER A 65 3.51 -12.93 10.73
N PHE A 66 4.57 -12.49 11.39
CA PHE A 66 5.79 -12.03 10.73
C PHE A 66 6.37 -13.11 9.79
N VAL A 67 6.67 -12.74 8.57
CA VAL A 67 7.27 -13.62 7.56
C VAL A 67 8.64 -13.11 7.12
N ALA A 68 9.46 -13.99 6.57
CA ALA A 68 10.72 -13.57 5.96
C ALA A 68 10.47 -12.56 4.83
N HIS A 69 11.36 -11.57 4.68
CA HIS A 69 11.24 -10.46 3.72
C HIS A 69 10.94 -10.92 2.29
N ALA A 70 11.60 -12.01 1.84
CA ALA A 70 11.34 -12.60 0.53
C ALA A 70 9.88 -13.05 0.34
N ASN A 71 9.23 -13.53 1.41
CA ASN A 71 7.82 -13.92 1.38
C ASN A 71 6.90 -12.69 1.43
N ALA A 72 7.27 -11.64 2.19
CA ALA A 72 6.54 -10.38 2.14
C ALA A 72 6.51 -9.79 0.73
N ILE A 73 7.63 -9.82 -0.01
CA ILE A 73 7.67 -9.40 -1.42
C ILE A 73 6.75 -10.25 -2.30
N LYS A 74 6.65 -11.56 -2.05
CA LYS A 74 5.71 -12.42 -2.78
C LYS A 74 4.26 -12.00 -2.54
N TYR A 75 3.88 -11.75 -1.29
CA TYR A 75 2.56 -11.22 -0.96
C TYR A 75 2.27 -9.89 -1.64
N MET A 76 3.24 -8.94 -1.62
CA MET A 76 3.08 -7.66 -2.30
C MET A 76 2.81 -7.82 -3.80
N LYS A 77 3.58 -8.69 -4.47
CA LYS A 77 3.47 -8.90 -5.93
C LYS A 77 2.22 -9.68 -6.34
N SER A 78 1.72 -10.60 -5.50
CA SER A 78 0.50 -11.38 -5.78
C SER A 78 -0.78 -10.62 -5.46
N SER A 79 -0.70 -9.49 -4.76
CA SER A 79 -1.86 -8.68 -4.38
C SER A 79 -2.40 -7.84 -5.53
N SER A 80 -3.68 -7.51 -5.47
CA SER A 80 -4.33 -6.58 -6.41
C SER A 80 -4.07 -5.13 -6.04
N VAL A 81 -4.02 -4.83 -4.72
CA VAL A 81 -3.78 -3.50 -4.15
C VAL A 81 -2.90 -3.64 -2.90
N LEU A 82 -2.02 -2.68 -2.67
CA LEU A 82 -1.27 -2.55 -1.43
C LEU A 82 -1.79 -1.37 -0.61
N LEU A 83 -2.11 -1.63 0.64
CA LEU A 83 -2.51 -0.60 1.60
C LEU A 83 -1.27 0.00 2.25
N LEU A 84 -1.03 1.29 2.04
CA LEU A 84 -0.03 2.07 2.74
C LEU A 84 -0.74 3.02 3.71
N ILE A 85 -0.27 3.08 4.95
CA ILE A 85 -0.82 4.00 5.95
C ILE A 85 0.31 4.86 6.48
N ILE A 86 0.17 6.17 6.35
CA ILE A 86 1.01 7.17 7.01
C ILE A 86 0.34 7.48 8.36
N PRO A 87 1.04 7.42 9.50
CA PRO A 87 0.44 7.74 10.80
C PRO A 87 -0.14 9.17 10.82
N ASN A 88 -1.31 9.34 11.45
CA ASN A 88 -1.94 10.66 11.60
C ASN A 88 -1.38 11.39 12.83
N ILE A 89 -0.16 11.89 12.69
CA ILE A 89 0.60 12.60 13.73
C ILE A 89 1.19 13.90 13.18
N GLU A 90 1.65 14.77 14.07
CA GLU A 90 2.40 15.96 13.67
C GLU A 90 3.61 15.58 12.82
N GLY A 91 3.83 16.31 11.72
CA GLY A 91 4.93 16.03 10.78
C GLY A 91 4.65 14.89 9.78
N SER A 92 3.45 14.31 9.76
CA SER A 92 3.09 13.20 8.86
C SER A 92 3.27 13.51 7.38
N LYS A 93 3.22 14.79 6.96
CA LYS A 93 3.45 15.20 5.57
C LYS A 93 4.84 14.85 5.05
N GLY A 94 5.87 14.92 5.90
CA GLY A 94 7.25 14.52 5.56
C GLY A 94 7.57 13.05 5.84
N ASN A 95 6.60 12.25 6.27
CA ASN A 95 6.86 10.86 6.66
C ASN A 95 6.98 9.93 5.46
N LEU A 96 8.21 9.53 5.13
CA LEU A 96 8.53 8.53 4.10
C LEU A 96 8.91 7.21 4.76
N THR A 97 8.04 6.22 4.64
CA THR A 97 8.29 4.88 5.18
C THR A 97 9.05 4.02 4.18
N GLY A 98 9.87 3.08 4.66
CA GLY A 98 10.55 2.11 3.81
C GLY A 98 9.57 1.28 2.95
N LYS A 99 8.36 1.00 3.47
CA LYS A 99 7.28 0.30 2.77
C LYS A 99 6.87 0.99 1.45
N LEU A 100 6.85 2.31 1.41
CA LEU A 100 6.51 3.06 0.19
C LEU A 100 7.37 2.60 -0.99
N PHE A 101 8.68 2.53 -0.79
CA PHE A 101 9.61 2.16 -1.86
C PHE A 101 9.55 0.68 -2.24
N GLU A 102 9.26 -0.19 -1.27
CA GLU A 102 9.01 -1.62 -1.54
C GLU A 102 7.72 -1.83 -2.35
N TYR A 103 6.67 -1.08 -2.00
CA TYR A 103 5.37 -1.12 -2.70
C TYR A 103 5.50 -0.59 -4.13
N ILE A 104 6.17 0.55 -4.32
CA ILE A 104 6.49 1.06 -5.65
C ILE A 104 7.29 0.03 -6.46
N GLY A 105 8.30 -0.59 -5.83
CA GLY A 105 9.12 -1.64 -6.47
C GLY A 105 8.35 -2.92 -6.81
N SER A 106 7.25 -3.22 -6.11
CA SER A 106 6.37 -4.35 -6.43
C SER A 106 5.53 -4.12 -7.68
N ARG A 107 5.30 -2.85 -8.06
CA ARG A 107 4.42 -2.40 -9.16
C ARG A 107 2.95 -2.80 -8.99
N THR A 108 2.55 -3.09 -7.77
CA THR A 108 1.16 -3.30 -7.40
C THR A 108 0.54 -1.96 -7.05
N PRO A 109 -0.68 -1.64 -7.51
CA PRO A 109 -1.35 -0.38 -7.17
C PRO A 109 -1.39 -0.11 -5.67
N ILE A 110 -1.11 1.13 -5.27
CA ILE A 110 -1.09 1.55 -3.87
C ILE A 110 -2.34 2.36 -3.56
N LEU A 111 -3.08 1.97 -2.52
CA LEU A 111 -4.01 2.84 -1.81
C LEU A 111 -3.28 3.35 -0.58
N CYS A 112 -3.05 4.66 -0.52
CA CYS A 112 -2.37 5.29 0.61
C CYS A 112 -3.38 6.10 1.43
N LEU A 113 -3.42 5.84 2.75
CA LEU A 113 -4.07 6.72 3.73
C LEU A 113 -3.02 7.65 4.28
N GLY A 114 -3.25 8.95 4.17
CA GLY A 114 -2.32 9.95 4.67
C GLY A 114 -2.56 11.32 4.04
N PRO A 115 -1.73 12.32 4.39
CA PRO A 115 -1.86 13.66 3.83
C PRO A 115 -1.72 13.64 2.32
N THR A 116 -2.74 14.15 1.61
CA THR A 116 -2.76 14.18 0.13
C THR A 116 -1.77 15.21 -0.43
N ASP A 117 -1.30 16.13 0.38
CA ASP A 117 -0.26 17.11 0.08
C ASP A 117 1.11 16.75 0.69
N GLY A 118 1.29 15.49 1.14
CA GLY A 118 2.53 15.01 1.73
C GLY A 118 3.52 14.42 0.72
N ASP A 119 4.77 14.21 1.15
CA ASP A 119 5.86 13.68 0.31
C ASP A 119 5.55 12.29 -0.23
N ALA A 120 4.90 11.42 0.57
CA ALA A 120 4.48 10.10 0.13
C ALA A 120 3.46 10.20 -1.03
N ALA A 121 2.48 11.11 -0.93
CA ALA A 121 1.49 11.35 -1.97
C ALA A 121 2.14 11.85 -3.27
N ALA A 122 3.08 12.80 -3.18
CA ALA A 122 3.82 13.31 -4.32
C ALA A 122 4.60 12.20 -5.05
N ILE A 123 5.27 11.32 -4.31
CA ILE A 123 6.02 10.20 -4.88
C ILE A 123 5.08 9.18 -5.55
N ILE A 124 3.96 8.82 -4.90
CA ILE A 124 2.96 7.91 -5.46
C ILE A 124 2.41 8.46 -6.78
N GLN A 125 2.11 9.76 -6.82
CA GLN A 125 1.60 10.44 -8.02
C GLN A 125 2.64 10.47 -9.15
N VAL A 126 3.89 10.86 -8.86
CA VAL A 126 4.99 10.89 -9.85
C VAL A 126 5.26 9.51 -10.42
N CYS A 127 5.22 8.47 -9.58
CA CYS A 127 5.42 7.08 -10.01
C CYS A 127 4.17 6.48 -10.67
N LYS A 128 3.03 7.18 -10.70
CA LYS A 128 1.73 6.62 -11.12
C LYS A 128 1.43 5.28 -10.42
N ALA A 129 1.88 5.16 -9.17
CA ALA A 129 1.87 3.92 -8.42
C ALA A 129 0.51 3.65 -7.72
N GLY A 130 -0.39 4.62 -7.69
CA GLY A 130 -1.67 4.51 -7.00
C GLY A 130 -2.27 5.87 -6.66
N LYS A 131 -3.00 5.93 -5.55
CA LYS A 131 -3.64 7.17 -5.09
C LYS A 131 -3.57 7.30 -3.56
N THR A 132 -3.45 8.54 -3.08
CA THR A 132 -3.49 8.91 -1.67
C THR A 132 -4.84 9.54 -1.34
N PHE A 133 -5.37 9.21 -0.17
CA PHE A 133 -6.65 9.68 0.36
C PHE A 133 -6.44 10.21 1.77
N GLU A 134 -7.16 11.28 2.12
CA GLU A 134 -7.26 11.71 3.52
C GLU A 134 -7.90 10.61 4.38
N TYR A 135 -7.63 10.66 5.69
CA TYR A 135 -8.01 9.58 6.61
C TYR A 135 -9.53 9.36 6.70
N ASP A 136 -10.34 10.34 6.33
CA ASP A 136 -11.81 10.33 6.36
C ASP A 136 -12.46 10.24 4.96
N ASP A 137 -11.68 10.17 3.88
CA ASP A 137 -12.20 10.10 2.50
C ASP A 137 -12.68 8.67 2.15
N GLU A 138 -13.71 8.20 2.85
CA GLU A 138 -14.33 6.89 2.61
C GLU A 138 -14.80 6.74 1.15
N GLU A 139 -15.47 7.75 0.62
CA GLU A 139 -16.06 7.66 -0.73
C GLU A 139 -14.99 7.60 -1.81
N GLY A 140 -13.94 8.40 -1.71
CA GLY A 140 -12.83 8.37 -2.66
C GLY A 140 -12.12 7.01 -2.65
N MET A 141 -11.89 6.43 -1.47
CA MET A 141 -11.32 5.08 -1.35
C MET A 141 -12.22 4.02 -1.97
N PHE A 142 -13.53 4.08 -1.68
CA PHE A 142 -14.50 3.14 -2.23
C PHE A 142 -14.55 3.18 -3.76
N GLN A 143 -14.60 4.37 -4.36
CA GLN A 143 -14.61 4.54 -5.82
C GLN A 143 -13.32 4.03 -6.45
N PHE A 144 -12.16 4.31 -5.85
CA PHE A 144 -10.87 3.83 -6.32
C PHE A 144 -10.78 2.30 -6.30
N LEU A 145 -11.15 1.68 -5.18
CA LEU A 145 -11.16 0.23 -5.04
C LEU A 145 -12.16 -0.43 -5.99
N THR A 146 -13.35 0.15 -6.17
CA THR A 146 -14.37 -0.33 -7.12
C THR A 146 -13.84 -0.29 -8.55
N SER A 147 -13.16 0.80 -8.93
CA SER A 147 -12.55 0.91 -10.25
C SER A 147 -11.49 -0.17 -10.49
N LEU A 148 -10.66 -0.46 -9.50
CA LEU A 148 -9.65 -1.51 -9.59
C LEU A 148 -10.28 -2.92 -9.62
N LEU A 149 -11.33 -3.17 -8.83
CA LEU A 149 -12.04 -4.44 -8.81
C LEU A 149 -12.74 -4.72 -10.15
N ASN A 150 -13.42 -3.74 -10.72
CA ASN A 150 -14.12 -3.88 -12.01
C ASN A 150 -13.16 -4.16 -13.19
N ASN A 151 -11.90 -3.73 -13.07
CA ASN A 151 -10.87 -3.97 -14.08
C ASN A 151 -9.87 -5.06 -13.65
N PHE A 152 -10.21 -5.83 -12.63
CA PHE A 152 -9.31 -6.85 -12.10
C PHE A 152 -9.21 -8.04 -13.04
N ASP A 153 -7.99 -8.29 -13.50
CA ASP A 153 -7.60 -9.48 -14.26
C ASP A 153 -6.35 -10.07 -13.61
N PRO A 154 -6.44 -11.26 -12.98
CA PRO A 154 -5.30 -11.90 -12.33
C PRO A 154 -4.19 -12.29 -13.30
N GLN A 155 -4.49 -12.38 -14.60
CA GLN A 155 -3.52 -12.70 -15.64
C GLN A 155 -2.92 -11.47 -16.31
N SER A 156 -3.39 -10.28 -15.95
CA SER A 156 -2.87 -9.03 -16.52
C SER A 156 -1.39 -8.85 -16.21
N PRO A 157 -0.56 -8.58 -17.23
CA PRO A 157 0.88 -8.37 -17.02
C PRO A 157 1.14 -7.14 -16.16
N ILE A 158 2.16 -7.24 -15.30
CA ILE A 158 2.62 -6.09 -14.53
C ILE A 158 3.19 -5.05 -15.50
N LYS A 159 2.63 -3.83 -15.50
CA LYS A 159 3.11 -2.75 -16.37
C LYS A 159 4.53 -2.36 -16.00
N GLU A 160 5.43 -2.39 -16.98
CA GLU A 160 6.78 -1.86 -16.81
C GLU A 160 6.77 -0.34 -16.94
N ASP A 161 7.19 0.37 -15.89
CA ASP A 161 7.39 1.81 -15.90
C ASP A 161 8.80 2.14 -15.40
N ASN A 162 9.55 2.91 -16.19
CA ASN A 162 10.93 3.28 -15.87
C ASN A 162 11.02 4.33 -14.75
N VAL A 163 9.92 5.06 -14.46
CA VAL A 163 9.90 6.07 -13.40
C VAL A 163 10.16 5.46 -12.03
N VAL A 164 9.69 4.23 -11.80
CA VAL A 164 9.93 3.47 -10.57
C VAL A 164 11.43 3.28 -10.29
N ASN A 165 12.25 3.16 -11.33
CA ASN A 165 13.69 2.94 -11.19
C ASN A 165 14.43 4.12 -10.55
N ARG A 166 13.87 5.35 -10.59
CA ARG A 166 14.48 6.54 -9.94
C ARG A 166 14.65 6.35 -8.43
N TYR A 167 13.75 5.60 -7.79
CA TYR A 167 13.76 5.33 -6.35
C TYR A 167 14.46 4.01 -6.00
N SER A 168 15.10 3.35 -6.96
CA SER A 168 15.92 2.17 -6.67
C SER A 168 17.16 2.56 -5.87
N ARG A 169 17.60 1.68 -4.97
CA ARG A 169 18.85 1.91 -4.21
C ARG A 169 20.03 2.23 -5.14
N LYS A 170 20.12 1.54 -6.28
CA LYS A 170 21.17 1.76 -7.29
C LYS A 170 21.13 3.21 -7.81
N SER A 171 19.97 3.69 -8.25
CA SER A 171 19.82 5.05 -8.79
C SER A 171 20.09 6.13 -7.73
N LEU A 172 19.58 5.92 -6.51
CA LEU A 172 19.81 6.85 -5.40
C LEU A 172 21.30 6.90 -5.01
N THR A 173 21.98 5.75 -4.95
CA THR A 173 23.43 5.69 -4.70
C THR A 173 24.22 6.39 -5.79
N GLN A 174 23.88 6.20 -7.06
CA GLN A 174 24.51 6.90 -8.18
C GLN A 174 24.34 8.40 -8.08
N SER A 175 23.13 8.88 -7.76
CA SER A 175 22.85 10.30 -7.56
C SER A 175 23.67 10.88 -6.40
N LEU A 176 23.75 10.17 -5.28
CA LEU A 176 24.55 10.59 -4.13
C LEU A 176 26.05 10.68 -4.49
N THR A 177 26.58 9.67 -5.18
CA THR A 177 27.99 9.69 -5.62
C THR A 177 28.31 10.89 -6.52
N GLN A 178 27.38 11.25 -7.42
CA GLN A 178 27.54 12.44 -8.27
C GLN A 178 27.53 13.74 -7.49
N ILE A 179 26.69 13.84 -6.43
CA ILE A 179 26.67 15.02 -5.55
C ILE A 179 27.98 15.15 -4.81
N LEU A 180 28.47 14.07 -4.20
CA LEU A 180 29.74 14.06 -3.45
C LEU A 180 30.93 14.43 -4.34
N ALA A 181 31.04 13.88 -5.55
CA ALA A 181 32.10 14.19 -6.47
C ALA A 181 32.16 15.67 -6.93
N ARG A 182 31.01 16.38 -6.89
CA ARG A 182 30.97 17.83 -7.19
C ARG A 182 31.46 18.71 -6.05
N HIS A 183 31.50 18.18 -4.83
CA HIS A 183 31.97 18.92 -3.65
C HIS A 183 33.44 18.63 -3.32
N GLU A 184 34.06 17.65 -3.97
CA GLU A 184 35.48 17.35 -3.82
C GLU A 184 36.38 18.03 -4.87
N ALA A 185 35.77 18.75 -5.85
CA ALA A 185 36.46 19.52 -6.90
C ALA A 185 36.40 21.01 -6.60
#